data_fda545bb399c87903638373d0164d746
#
_entry.id   fda545bb399c87903638373d0164d746
#
_cell.length_a   1.000
_cell.length_b   1.000
_cell.length_c   1.000
_cell.angle_alpha   90.00
_cell.angle_beta   90.00
_cell.angle_gamma   90.00
#
_symmetry.space_group_name_H-M   'P 1'
#
loop_
_entity.id
_entity.type
_entity.pdbx_description
1 polymer ?
#
loop_
_entity_poly.entity_id
_entity_poly.type
_entity_poly.pdbx_seq_one_letter_code
_entity_poly.pdbx_strand_id
1 'polypeptide(L)'
;MAQKKLLTNGKAFKRTDDRWGGTVWYMDEKGERKRKSFSGTTKAEVTKKMTDYVAAFNDVLQESDESRKTLKESMTHWLQVFKFPSVERTTYDRCECTVEHQIFPLLGEKVVGDITAADLKEVLNHWMSEGYAYTTVKKVYIALNEYFRYLTQQEILQKNPMNSVPMIKKSNFMAAQNKEDLPTQETVTVFTPEEIEKFKSEAFSTYSNGKPKYQQPAAYILMLNTGLRTGELLGLLNSDIDLEHKYLEVHQNVKEVCRRDGTDYVPGREVKVGKTKTATSKRRVPLNGAAEQAVRELRQERDFGPTAPLVSDEKGGYTRPVNFRKRYYRILKAAGIEQKGLHSLRHHFATQLINGVKQPDGTILALSPRQVADFLGHSTSQITEMYYVKKDTTRLQGITDGFNF
;
A
#
# COMPACT_ATOMS: atom_id res chain seq x y z
N MET A 1 -3.12 -38.73 -12.65
CA MET A 1 -2.01 -39.67 -12.55
C MET A 1 -2.06 -40.32 -11.19
N ALA A 2 -1.72 -41.63 -11.06
CA ALA A 2 -1.70 -42.27 -9.76
C ALA A 2 -0.55 -41.69 -8.91
N GLN A 3 -0.82 -41.49 -7.63
CA GLN A 3 0.18 -40.92 -6.70
C GLN A 3 1.24 -41.98 -6.38
N LYS A 4 2.52 -41.64 -6.47
CA LYS A 4 3.61 -42.51 -5.98
C LYS A 4 3.32 -42.89 -4.54
N LYS A 5 3.44 -44.18 -4.19
CA LYS A 5 3.14 -44.65 -2.83
C LYS A 5 4.19 -45.65 -2.38
N LEU A 6 4.77 -45.42 -1.19
CA LEU A 6 5.65 -46.40 -0.57
C LEU A 6 4.83 -47.62 -0.12
N LEU A 7 5.26 -48.81 -0.51
CA LEU A 7 4.60 -50.06 -0.15
C LEU A 7 5.26 -50.74 1.06
N THR A 8 6.60 -50.65 1.16
CA THR A 8 7.34 -51.19 2.31
C THR A 8 8.62 -50.37 2.55
N ASN A 9 9.02 -50.26 3.83
CA ASN A 9 10.30 -49.64 4.18
C ASN A 9 11.48 -50.61 3.98
N GLY A 10 11.18 -51.87 3.64
CA GLY A 10 12.17 -52.92 3.46
C GLY A 10 12.82 -53.42 4.76
N LYS A 11 13.51 -54.53 4.66
CA LYS A 11 14.38 -55.04 5.74
C LYS A 11 15.71 -55.44 5.13
N ALA A 12 16.82 -55.21 5.85
CA ALA A 12 18.13 -55.67 5.44
C ALA A 12 18.27 -57.17 5.75
N PHE A 13 18.79 -57.93 4.78
CA PHE A 13 19.03 -59.38 4.87
C PHE A 13 20.45 -59.71 4.43
N LYS A 14 21.01 -60.82 4.95
CA LYS A 14 22.31 -61.32 4.55
C LYS A 14 22.16 -62.13 3.27
N ARG A 15 22.96 -61.84 2.28
CA ARG A 15 23.00 -62.54 0.98
C ARG A 15 23.94 -63.75 1.07
N THR A 16 23.87 -64.66 0.09
CA THR A 16 24.72 -65.83 -0.04
C THR A 16 26.18 -65.54 -0.33
N ASP A 17 26.48 -64.27 -0.81
CA ASP A 17 27.81 -63.77 -1.12
C ASP A 17 28.46 -63.01 0.07
N ASP A 18 27.98 -63.23 1.29
CA ASP A 18 28.39 -62.61 2.54
C ASP A 18 28.14 -61.12 2.63
N ARG A 19 27.55 -60.51 1.61
CA ARG A 19 27.13 -59.10 1.60
C ARG A 19 25.73 -58.93 2.19
N TRP A 20 25.40 -57.70 2.58
CA TRP A 20 24.06 -57.35 3.00
C TRP A 20 23.28 -56.76 1.84
N GLY A 21 22.01 -57.10 1.73
CA GLY A 21 21.07 -56.56 0.75
C GLY A 21 19.82 -56.05 1.42
N GLY A 22 19.07 -55.19 0.72
CA GLY A 22 17.76 -54.72 1.14
C GLY A 22 16.96 -54.24 -0.07
N THR A 23 15.63 -54.22 0.06
CA THR A 23 14.75 -53.85 -1.04
C THR A 23 13.57 -53.01 -0.50
N VAL A 24 13.34 -51.88 -1.11
CA VAL A 24 12.18 -51.03 -0.86
C VAL A 24 11.23 -51.15 -2.06
N TRP A 25 9.94 -51.34 -1.76
CA TRP A 25 8.90 -51.44 -2.78
C TRP A 25 8.04 -50.18 -2.80
N TYR A 26 7.71 -49.69 -4.00
CA TYR A 26 6.85 -48.54 -4.18
C TYR A 26 5.97 -48.71 -5.44
N MET A 27 4.88 -47.94 -5.50
CA MET A 27 4.07 -47.74 -6.70
C MET A 27 4.54 -46.46 -7.42
N ASP A 28 4.72 -46.54 -8.73
CA ASP A 28 5.06 -45.36 -9.54
C ASP A 28 3.80 -44.55 -9.97
N GLU A 29 4.01 -43.48 -10.72
CA GLU A 29 2.95 -42.56 -11.21
C GLU A 29 1.97 -43.24 -12.19
N LYS A 30 2.37 -44.39 -12.75
CA LYS A 30 1.52 -45.21 -13.64
C LYS A 30 0.71 -46.25 -12.90
N GLY A 31 0.91 -46.35 -11.56
CA GLY A 31 0.30 -47.39 -10.74
C GLY A 31 1.01 -48.75 -10.81
N GLU A 32 2.22 -48.80 -11.36
CA GLU A 32 3.03 -50.03 -11.44
C GLU A 32 3.84 -50.22 -10.19
N ARG A 33 3.89 -51.48 -9.72
CA ARG A 33 4.71 -51.86 -8.56
C ARG A 33 6.18 -52.00 -8.96
N LYS A 34 7.04 -51.17 -8.37
CA LYS A 34 8.50 -51.17 -8.61
C LYS A 34 9.29 -51.40 -7.33
N ARG A 35 10.54 -51.83 -7.49
CA ARG A 35 11.45 -52.05 -6.37
C ARG A 35 12.78 -51.31 -6.57
N LYS A 36 13.32 -50.78 -5.48
CA LYS A 36 14.68 -50.27 -5.38
C LYS A 36 15.50 -51.21 -4.48
N SER A 37 16.59 -51.75 -5.03
CA SER A 37 17.47 -52.66 -4.29
C SER A 37 18.72 -51.91 -3.83
N PHE A 38 19.21 -52.28 -2.65
CA PHE A 38 20.40 -51.74 -2.00
C PHE A 38 21.35 -52.86 -1.62
N SER A 39 22.64 -52.59 -1.64
CA SER A 39 23.69 -53.54 -1.21
C SER A 39 24.80 -52.80 -0.46
N GLY A 40 25.48 -53.54 0.45
CA GLY A 40 26.56 -53.00 1.25
C GLY A 40 27.33 -54.10 1.96
N THR A 41 28.44 -53.76 2.60
CA THR A 41 29.30 -54.68 3.35
C THR A 41 28.77 -54.94 4.74
N THR A 42 28.01 -54.02 5.31
CA THR A 42 27.42 -54.15 6.65
C THR A 42 25.90 -53.95 6.64
N LYS A 43 25.23 -54.56 7.65
CA LYS A 43 23.79 -54.35 7.85
C LYS A 43 23.46 -52.90 8.08
N ALA A 44 24.27 -52.18 8.86
CA ALA A 44 24.05 -50.76 9.18
C ALA A 44 24.11 -49.88 7.92
N GLU A 45 25.07 -50.14 7.02
CA GLU A 45 25.20 -49.41 5.75
C GLU A 45 23.95 -49.58 4.88
N VAL A 46 23.45 -50.80 4.69
CA VAL A 46 22.27 -51.07 3.89
C VAL A 46 21.02 -50.47 4.52
N THR A 47 20.89 -50.58 5.85
CA THR A 47 19.77 -49.98 6.57
C THR A 47 19.77 -48.44 6.40
N LYS A 48 20.94 -47.82 6.55
CA LYS A 48 21.08 -46.37 6.34
C LYS A 48 20.67 -45.95 4.93
N LYS A 49 21.21 -46.64 3.89
CA LYS A 49 20.86 -46.37 2.49
C LYS A 49 19.34 -46.50 2.22
N MET A 50 18.68 -47.48 2.85
CA MET A 50 17.24 -47.66 2.73
C MET A 50 16.48 -46.57 3.45
N THR A 51 16.89 -46.19 4.68
CA THR A 51 16.26 -45.11 5.45
C THR A 51 16.39 -43.78 4.73
N ASP A 52 17.58 -43.46 4.22
CA ASP A 52 17.84 -42.24 3.44
C ASP A 52 16.96 -42.18 2.17
N TYR A 53 16.82 -43.33 1.47
CA TYR A 53 15.94 -43.45 0.30
C TYR A 53 14.46 -43.29 0.67
N VAL A 54 13.99 -43.87 1.76
CA VAL A 54 12.62 -43.79 2.24
C VAL A 54 12.32 -42.33 2.68
N ALA A 55 13.25 -41.67 3.34
CA ALA A 55 13.13 -40.29 3.72
C ALA A 55 12.99 -39.40 2.47
N ALA A 56 13.90 -39.51 1.50
CA ALA A 56 13.84 -38.78 0.24
C ALA A 56 12.57 -39.11 -0.58
N PHE A 57 12.10 -40.37 -0.53
CA PHE A 57 10.85 -40.76 -1.19
C PHE A 57 9.63 -40.14 -0.52
N ASN A 58 9.60 -40.06 0.80
CA ASN A 58 8.54 -39.40 1.56
C ASN A 58 8.58 -37.88 1.39
N ASP A 59 9.76 -37.27 1.29
CA ASP A 59 9.93 -35.87 0.99
C ASP A 59 9.32 -35.51 -0.38
N VAL A 60 9.51 -36.37 -1.38
CA VAL A 60 8.87 -36.22 -2.72
C VAL A 60 7.36 -36.47 -2.65
N LEU A 61 6.87 -37.33 -1.74
CA LEU A 61 5.41 -37.54 -1.55
C LEU A 61 4.74 -36.44 -0.76
N GLN A 62 5.49 -35.68 0.03
CA GLN A 62 5.00 -34.53 0.78
C GLN A 62 4.96 -33.23 -0.06
N GLU A 63 5.37 -33.28 -1.34
CA GLU A 63 5.00 -32.20 -2.25
C GLU A 63 3.49 -32.12 -2.29
N SER A 64 2.96 -31.07 -1.67
CA SER A 64 1.53 -30.84 -1.63
C SER A 64 1.01 -30.65 -3.05
N ASP A 65 -0.22 -31.06 -3.30
CA ASP A 65 -0.90 -30.83 -4.60
C ASP A 65 -0.86 -29.35 -5.01
N GLU A 66 -0.78 -28.45 -4.01
CA GLU A 66 -0.62 -27.01 -4.17
C GLU A 66 0.75 -26.60 -4.74
N SER A 67 1.86 -27.28 -4.37
CA SER A 67 3.20 -26.98 -4.90
C SER A 67 3.35 -27.31 -6.40
N ARG A 68 2.47 -28.16 -6.91
CA ARG A 68 2.42 -28.55 -8.34
C ARG A 68 1.57 -27.63 -9.22
N LYS A 69 0.78 -26.77 -8.61
CA LYS A 69 0.01 -25.76 -9.35
C LYS A 69 0.93 -24.69 -9.92
N THR A 70 0.44 -24.00 -10.94
CA THR A 70 1.10 -22.78 -11.42
C THR A 70 1.03 -21.68 -10.34
N LEU A 71 1.98 -20.75 -10.38
CA LEU A 71 1.95 -19.61 -9.47
C LEU A 71 0.63 -18.85 -9.59
N LYS A 72 0.12 -18.70 -10.80
CA LYS A 72 -1.14 -18.00 -11.07
C LYS A 72 -2.32 -18.66 -10.37
N GLU A 73 -2.47 -19.97 -10.48
CA GLU A 73 -3.55 -20.71 -9.82
C GLU A 73 -3.45 -20.64 -8.30
N SER A 74 -2.27 -20.93 -7.76
CA SER A 74 -2.04 -20.97 -6.31
C SER A 74 -2.12 -19.57 -5.68
N MET A 75 -1.52 -18.57 -6.30
CA MET A 75 -1.52 -17.20 -5.77
C MET A 75 -2.90 -16.54 -5.90
N THR A 76 -3.69 -16.87 -6.93
CA THR A 76 -5.09 -16.43 -7.04
C THR A 76 -5.92 -17.01 -5.89
N HIS A 77 -5.78 -18.29 -5.60
CA HIS A 77 -6.46 -18.91 -4.46
C HIS A 77 -6.05 -18.26 -3.12
N TRP A 78 -4.74 -18.02 -2.91
CA TRP A 78 -4.25 -17.30 -1.75
C TRP A 78 -4.84 -15.89 -1.63
N LEU A 79 -4.91 -15.14 -2.72
CA LEU A 79 -5.52 -13.81 -2.74
C LEU A 79 -6.97 -13.87 -2.28
N GLN A 80 -7.77 -14.78 -2.83
CA GLN A 80 -9.20 -14.85 -2.58
C GLN A 80 -9.53 -15.37 -1.18
N VAL A 81 -8.84 -16.43 -0.73
CA VAL A 81 -9.20 -17.14 0.51
C VAL A 81 -8.49 -16.54 1.73
N PHE A 82 -7.23 -16.14 1.60
CA PHE A 82 -6.42 -15.71 2.75
C PHE A 82 -6.22 -14.20 2.80
N LYS A 83 -5.93 -13.57 1.67
CA LYS A 83 -5.62 -12.13 1.64
C LYS A 83 -6.88 -11.28 1.71
N PHE A 84 -7.93 -11.61 0.96
CA PHE A 84 -9.16 -10.82 0.88
C PHE A 84 -9.82 -10.58 2.24
N PRO A 85 -10.05 -11.59 3.09
CA PRO A 85 -10.68 -11.40 4.40
C PRO A 85 -9.75 -10.74 5.44
N SER A 86 -8.42 -10.76 5.20
CA SER A 86 -7.44 -10.32 6.21
C SER A 86 -7.07 -8.85 6.13
N VAL A 87 -7.41 -8.15 5.03
CA VAL A 87 -7.01 -6.76 4.80
C VAL A 87 -8.15 -5.88 4.32
N GLU A 88 -7.97 -4.57 4.48
CA GLU A 88 -8.89 -3.59 3.92
C GLU A 88 -8.96 -3.68 2.39
N ARG A 89 -10.15 -3.43 1.84
CA ARG A 89 -10.46 -3.50 0.40
C ARG A 89 -9.47 -2.77 -0.50
N THR A 90 -9.09 -1.55 -0.15
CA THR A 90 -8.09 -0.77 -0.90
C THR A 90 -6.69 -1.38 -0.88
N THR A 91 -6.36 -2.12 0.18
CA THR A 91 -5.08 -2.84 0.30
C THR A 91 -5.11 -4.10 -0.55
N TYR A 92 -6.24 -4.84 -0.51
CA TYR A 92 -6.45 -5.99 -1.36
C TYR A 92 -6.40 -5.63 -2.85
N ASP A 93 -7.21 -4.65 -3.30
CA ASP A 93 -7.26 -4.20 -4.70
C ASP A 93 -5.88 -3.80 -5.23
N ARG A 94 -5.06 -3.17 -4.37
CA ARG A 94 -3.68 -2.81 -4.73
C ARG A 94 -2.76 -4.04 -4.82
N CYS A 95 -2.91 -4.99 -3.91
CA CYS A 95 -2.13 -6.23 -3.91
C CYS A 95 -2.46 -7.05 -5.16
N GLU A 96 -3.74 -7.28 -5.43
CA GLU A 96 -4.22 -7.98 -6.61
C GLU A 96 -3.72 -7.33 -7.90
N CYS A 97 -3.88 -6.02 -8.06
CA CYS A 97 -3.35 -5.28 -9.21
C CYS A 97 -1.83 -5.46 -9.38
N THR A 98 -1.06 -5.49 -8.27
CA THR A 98 0.38 -5.76 -8.31
C THR A 98 0.66 -7.18 -8.78
N VAL A 99 -0.10 -8.15 -8.29
CA VAL A 99 0.06 -9.57 -8.67
C VAL A 99 -0.27 -9.77 -10.14
N GLU A 100 -1.40 -9.25 -10.60
CA GLU A 100 -1.87 -9.42 -11.98
C GLU A 100 -0.97 -8.75 -13.02
N HIS A 101 -0.45 -7.54 -12.72
CA HIS A 101 0.27 -6.75 -13.72
C HIS A 101 1.80 -6.83 -13.59
N GLN A 102 2.34 -7.22 -12.42
CA GLN A 102 3.78 -7.25 -12.21
C GLN A 102 4.34 -8.65 -11.88
N ILE A 103 3.51 -9.60 -11.43
CA ILE A 103 3.99 -10.94 -11.06
C ILE A 103 3.57 -11.98 -12.11
N PHE A 104 2.29 -12.08 -12.41
CA PHE A 104 1.76 -13.07 -13.34
C PHE A 104 2.35 -13.02 -14.75
N PRO A 105 2.63 -11.86 -15.36
CA PRO A 105 3.24 -11.82 -16.69
C PRO A 105 4.61 -12.49 -16.79
N LEU A 106 5.35 -12.56 -15.67
CA LEU A 106 6.72 -13.09 -15.62
C LEU A 106 6.81 -14.48 -15.00
N LEU A 107 5.95 -14.78 -14.03
CA LEU A 107 6.04 -16.02 -13.25
C LEU A 107 4.75 -16.83 -13.22
N GLY A 108 3.65 -16.31 -13.75
CA GLY A 108 2.32 -16.91 -13.58
C GLY A 108 2.22 -18.36 -14.00
N GLU A 109 2.87 -18.74 -15.09
CA GLU A 109 2.81 -20.09 -15.66
C GLU A 109 3.84 -21.07 -15.04
N LYS A 110 4.76 -20.56 -14.19
CA LYS A 110 5.76 -21.40 -13.54
C LYS A 110 5.14 -22.16 -12.38
N VAL A 111 5.52 -23.44 -12.23
CA VAL A 111 5.09 -24.29 -11.11
C VAL A 111 5.69 -23.77 -9.82
N VAL A 112 4.86 -23.68 -8.78
CA VAL A 112 5.24 -23.09 -7.48
C VAL A 112 6.46 -23.76 -6.86
N GLY A 113 6.54 -25.09 -6.92
CA GLY A 113 7.67 -25.85 -6.39
C GLY A 113 9.00 -25.62 -7.13
N ASP A 114 8.94 -25.17 -8.38
CA ASP A 114 10.11 -24.96 -9.24
C ASP A 114 10.62 -23.50 -9.20
N ILE A 115 9.94 -22.61 -8.47
CA ILE A 115 10.35 -21.21 -8.36
C ILE A 115 11.55 -21.07 -7.44
N THR A 116 12.63 -20.55 -8.00
CA THR A 116 13.90 -20.33 -7.31
C THR A 116 14.06 -18.87 -6.85
N ALA A 117 15.04 -18.66 -5.96
CA ALA A 117 15.43 -17.28 -5.58
C ALA A 117 15.95 -16.46 -6.78
N ALA A 118 16.54 -17.11 -7.79
CA ALA A 118 17.01 -16.44 -9.02
C ALA A 118 15.82 -15.87 -9.81
N ASP A 119 14.77 -16.67 -10.02
CA ASP A 119 13.56 -16.23 -10.72
C ASP A 119 12.92 -15.01 -10.03
N LEU A 120 12.82 -15.05 -8.71
CA LEU A 120 12.23 -13.94 -7.93
C LEU A 120 13.08 -12.67 -8.03
N LYS A 121 14.40 -12.82 -8.05
CA LYS A 121 15.32 -11.69 -8.25
C LYS A 121 15.21 -11.12 -9.68
N GLU A 122 15.05 -11.98 -10.68
CA GLU A 122 14.85 -11.56 -12.08
C GLU A 122 13.59 -10.72 -12.23
N VAL A 123 12.47 -11.08 -11.60
CA VAL A 123 11.25 -10.25 -11.60
C VAL A 123 11.49 -8.86 -11.04
N LEU A 124 12.19 -8.76 -9.92
CA LEU A 124 12.49 -7.45 -9.32
C LEU A 124 13.43 -6.62 -10.20
N ASN A 125 14.45 -7.25 -10.78
CA ASN A 125 15.39 -6.61 -11.68
C ASN A 125 14.72 -6.16 -12.99
N HIS A 126 13.80 -6.97 -13.54
CA HIS A 126 13.02 -6.61 -14.72
C HIS A 126 12.27 -5.30 -14.52
N TRP A 127 11.49 -5.16 -13.44
CA TRP A 127 10.74 -3.93 -13.21
C TRP A 127 11.64 -2.74 -12.87
N MET A 128 12.83 -3.00 -12.34
CA MET A 128 13.83 -1.96 -12.14
C MET A 128 14.40 -1.48 -13.49
N SER A 129 14.75 -2.38 -14.41
CA SER A 129 15.28 -2.05 -15.75
C SER A 129 14.24 -1.35 -16.64
N GLU A 130 12.96 -1.71 -16.49
CA GLU A 130 11.83 -1.03 -17.14
C GLU A 130 11.56 0.39 -16.60
N GLY A 131 12.37 0.89 -15.67
CA GLY A 131 12.27 2.25 -15.14
C GLY A 131 11.14 2.48 -14.14
N TYR A 132 10.53 1.42 -13.60
CA TYR A 132 9.50 1.56 -12.57
C TYR A 132 10.06 2.18 -11.28
N ALA A 133 9.22 2.91 -10.56
CA ALA A 133 9.60 3.55 -9.31
C ALA A 133 9.92 2.50 -8.22
N TYR A 134 10.88 2.82 -7.34
CA TYR A 134 11.23 2.01 -6.18
C TYR A 134 10.03 1.51 -5.38
N THR A 135 9.03 2.38 -5.17
CA THR A 135 7.81 2.04 -4.43
C THR A 135 6.98 0.96 -5.14
N THR A 136 7.03 0.86 -6.46
CA THR A 136 6.35 -0.18 -7.24
C THR A 136 7.08 -1.52 -7.09
N VAL A 137 8.40 -1.54 -7.30
CA VAL A 137 9.23 -2.74 -7.11
C VAL A 137 9.14 -3.27 -5.67
N LYS A 138 9.12 -2.35 -4.69
CA LYS A 138 8.91 -2.72 -3.28
C LYS A 138 7.55 -3.41 -3.04
N LYS A 139 6.49 -3.01 -3.73
CA LYS A 139 5.17 -3.69 -3.62
C LYS A 139 5.22 -5.11 -4.17
N VAL A 140 5.91 -5.32 -5.31
CA VAL A 140 6.15 -6.66 -5.87
C VAL A 140 6.89 -7.54 -4.86
N TYR A 141 7.97 -7.03 -4.29
CA TYR A 141 8.72 -7.73 -3.25
C TYR A 141 7.86 -8.12 -2.05
N ILE A 142 7.05 -7.17 -1.54
CA ILE A 142 6.18 -7.42 -0.39
C ILE A 142 5.15 -8.51 -0.70
N ALA A 143 4.51 -8.45 -1.88
CA ALA A 143 3.50 -9.44 -2.28
C ALA A 143 4.11 -10.85 -2.42
N LEU A 144 5.28 -10.97 -3.06
CA LEU A 144 6.01 -12.24 -3.17
C LEU A 144 6.43 -12.76 -1.79
N ASN A 145 7.00 -11.91 -0.95
CA ASN A 145 7.45 -12.30 0.38
C ASN A 145 6.30 -12.76 1.29
N GLU A 146 5.15 -12.10 1.25
CA GLU A 146 3.96 -12.52 1.99
C GLU A 146 3.44 -13.88 1.50
N TYR A 147 3.38 -14.06 0.18
CA TYR A 147 2.88 -15.29 -0.42
C TYR A 147 3.81 -16.49 -0.12
N PHE A 148 5.11 -16.38 -0.37
CA PHE A 148 6.05 -17.47 -0.09
C PHE A 148 6.21 -17.78 1.41
N ARG A 149 6.04 -16.76 2.27
CA ARG A 149 5.94 -16.97 3.71
C ARG A 149 4.70 -17.78 4.06
N TYR A 150 3.55 -17.47 3.46
CA TYR A 150 2.33 -18.26 3.63
C TYR A 150 2.55 -19.72 3.21
N LEU A 151 3.11 -19.98 2.02
CA LEU A 151 3.37 -21.35 1.55
C LEU A 151 4.27 -22.15 2.51
N THR A 152 5.26 -21.49 3.09
CA THR A 152 6.15 -22.13 4.05
C THR A 152 5.48 -22.37 5.41
N GLN A 153 4.63 -21.44 5.86
CA GLN A 153 3.84 -21.61 7.10
C GLN A 153 2.76 -22.68 6.99
N GLN A 154 2.26 -22.94 5.78
CA GLN A 154 1.31 -24.03 5.50
C GLN A 154 2.02 -25.35 5.12
N GLU A 155 3.34 -25.41 5.27
CA GLU A 155 4.16 -26.60 4.93
C GLU A 155 4.02 -27.05 3.47
N ILE A 156 3.53 -26.17 2.58
CA ILE A 156 3.43 -26.42 1.13
C ILE A 156 4.82 -26.43 0.50
N LEU A 157 5.70 -25.53 0.95
CA LEU A 157 7.11 -25.49 0.61
C LEU A 157 7.98 -25.66 1.85
N GLN A 158 9.02 -26.48 1.75
CA GLN A 158 9.97 -26.69 2.85
C GLN A 158 10.83 -25.46 3.14
N LYS A 159 11.17 -24.69 2.10
CA LYS A 159 12.04 -23.51 2.19
C LYS A 159 11.41 -22.33 1.47
N ASN A 160 11.48 -21.15 2.07
CA ASN A 160 11.05 -19.91 1.45
C ASN A 160 12.16 -19.38 0.53
N PRO A 161 11.97 -19.35 -0.81
CA PRO A 161 12.98 -18.84 -1.73
C PRO A 161 13.25 -17.34 -1.54
N MET A 162 12.29 -16.56 -1.01
CA MET A 162 12.47 -15.14 -0.71
C MET A 162 13.51 -14.87 0.38
N ASN A 163 13.84 -15.84 1.24
CA ASN A 163 14.88 -15.67 2.26
C ASN A 163 16.27 -15.34 1.67
N SER A 164 16.52 -15.75 0.43
CA SER A 164 17.77 -15.49 -0.30
C SER A 164 17.66 -14.27 -1.24
N VAL A 165 16.53 -13.54 -1.23
CA VAL A 165 16.28 -12.38 -2.08
C VAL A 165 16.14 -11.13 -1.21
N PRO A 166 17.24 -10.42 -0.91
CA PRO A 166 17.15 -9.20 -0.12
C PRO A 166 16.47 -8.10 -0.92
N MET A 167 15.66 -7.29 -0.23
CA MET A 167 15.12 -6.06 -0.83
C MET A 167 16.25 -5.08 -1.15
N ILE A 168 16.28 -4.58 -2.37
CA ILE A 168 17.24 -3.58 -2.82
C ILE A 168 17.07 -2.29 -1.99
N LYS A 169 18.16 -1.76 -1.44
CA LYS A 169 18.13 -0.48 -0.72
C LYS A 169 17.78 0.65 -1.71
N LYS A 170 17.00 1.64 -1.23
CA LYS A 170 16.56 2.77 -2.07
C LYS A 170 17.74 3.50 -2.72
N SER A 171 18.82 3.72 -1.99
CA SER A 171 20.06 4.33 -2.53
C SER A 171 20.63 3.56 -3.72
N ASN A 172 20.78 2.24 -3.58
CA ASN A 172 21.33 1.40 -4.65
C ASN A 172 20.38 1.33 -5.86
N PHE A 173 19.06 1.33 -5.60
CA PHE A 173 18.05 1.38 -6.64
C PHE A 173 18.14 2.67 -7.48
N MET A 174 18.29 3.82 -6.82
CA MET A 174 18.42 5.12 -7.49
C MET A 174 19.70 5.22 -8.29
N ALA A 175 20.84 4.76 -7.72
CA ALA A 175 22.12 4.70 -8.43
C ALA A 175 22.06 3.82 -9.69
N ALA A 176 21.41 2.68 -9.62
CA ALA A 176 21.25 1.77 -10.77
C ALA A 176 20.40 2.36 -11.93
N GLN A 177 19.56 3.36 -11.64
CA GLN A 177 18.76 4.05 -12.67
C GLN A 177 19.43 5.33 -13.20
N ASN A 178 20.70 5.59 -12.89
CA ASN A 178 21.41 6.84 -13.23
C ASN A 178 20.65 8.12 -12.83
N LYS A 179 19.76 8.01 -11.86
CA LYS A 179 19.08 9.16 -11.25
C LYS A 179 19.97 9.68 -10.14
N GLU A 180 20.93 10.55 -10.52
CA GLU A 180 21.72 11.30 -9.56
C GLU A 180 20.75 12.02 -8.61
N ASP A 181 21.01 11.85 -7.32
CA ASP A 181 20.45 12.57 -6.17
C ASP A 181 19.15 13.36 -6.41
N LEU A 182 18.06 12.66 -6.62
CA LEU A 182 16.80 13.23 -6.15
C LEU A 182 16.89 13.27 -4.62
N PRO A 183 16.67 14.43 -4.01
CA PRO A 183 16.82 14.59 -2.58
C PRO A 183 16.12 13.44 -1.86
N THR A 184 16.81 12.83 -0.91
CA THR A 184 16.33 11.72 -0.05
C THR A 184 15.11 12.09 0.80
N GLN A 185 14.74 13.35 0.82
CA GLN A 185 13.44 13.86 1.22
C GLN A 185 12.57 13.95 -0.04
N GLU A 186 11.44 13.25 -0.07
CA GLU A 186 10.35 13.62 -0.97
C GLU A 186 10.12 15.12 -0.76
N THR A 187 10.52 15.93 -1.74
CA THR A 187 10.27 17.37 -1.70
C THR A 187 8.78 17.54 -1.66
N VAL A 188 8.28 17.88 -0.47
CA VAL A 188 6.86 18.19 -0.30
C VAL A 188 6.57 19.38 -1.19
N THR A 189 5.81 19.13 -2.25
CA THR A 189 5.43 20.20 -3.17
C THR A 189 4.39 21.09 -2.49
N VAL A 190 4.85 22.20 -1.97
CA VAL A 190 4.03 23.21 -1.32
C VAL A 190 3.67 24.29 -2.34
N PHE A 191 2.51 24.87 -2.21
CA PHE A 191 2.11 26.03 -3.00
C PHE A 191 2.85 27.29 -2.56
N THR A 192 3.23 28.14 -3.52
CA THR A 192 3.62 29.51 -3.20
C THR A 192 2.39 30.38 -2.89
N PRO A 193 2.55 31.51 -2.21
CA PRO A 193 1.42 32.45 -2.00
C PRO A 193 0.76 32.87 -3.30
N GLU A 194 1.54 33.14 -4.34
CA GLU A 194 1.04 33.55 -5.67
C GLU A 194 0.25 32.43 -6.35
N GLU A 195 0.71 31.17 -6.22
CA GLU A 195 0.00 30.00 -6.72
C GLU A 195 -1.34 29.80 -6.00
N ILE A 196 -1.40 30.04 -4.69
CA ILE A 196 -2.66 29.97 -3.91
C ILE A 196 -3.66 31.02 -4.40
N GLU A 197 -3.24 32.25 -4.63
CA GLU A 197 -4.14 33.29 -5.13
C GLU A 197 -4.63 33.00 -6.56
N LYS A 198 -3.75 32.53 -7.45
CA LYS A 198 -4.14 32.06 -8.80
C LYS A 198 -5.13 30.91 -8.72
N PHE A 199 -4.87 29.94 -7.82
CA PHE A 199 -5.75 28.80 -7.61
C PHE A 199 -7.14 29.24 -7.14
N LYS A 200 -7.22 30.11 -6.14
CA LYS A 200 -8.49 30.64 -5.63
C LYS A 200 -9.26 31.42 -6.72
N SER A 201 -8.59 32.33 -7.41
CA SER A 201 -9.17 33.11 -8.49
C SER A 201 -9.78 32.22 -9.58
N GLU A 202 -9.05 31.22 -10.04
CA GLU A 202 -9.57 30.31 -11.06
C GLU A 202 -10.68 29.39 -10.50
N ALA A 203 -10.53 28.87 -9.25
CA ALA A 203 -11.52 27.98 -8.65
C ALA A 203 -12.93 28.61 -8.57
N PHE A 204 -13.02 29.90 -8.34
CA PHE A 204 -14.29 30.67 -8.30
C PHE A 204 -14.61 31.38 -9.61
N SER A 205 -13.89 31.14 -10.70
CA SER A 205 -14.16 31.77 -11.99
C SER A 205 -15.50 31.32 -12.58
N THR A 206 -16.10 32.19 -13.37
CA THR A 206 -17.37 31.98 -14.05
C THR A 206 -17.20 32.00 -15.56
N TYR A 207 -18.13 31.40 -16.28
CA TYR A 207 -18.28 31.59 -17.72
C TYR A 207 -18.84 32.99 -18.02
N SER A 208 -18.82 33.42 -19.28
CA SER A 208 -19.38 34.72 -19.74
C SER A 208 -20.86 34.87 -19.39
N ASN A 209 -21.59 33.79 -19.22
CA ASN A 209 -23.00 33.79 -18.79
C ASN A 209 -23.20 33.83 -17.27
N GLY A 210 -22.13 34.03 -16.47
CA GLY A 210 -22.17 34.11 -15.01
C GLY A 210 -22.25 32.76 -14.28
N LYS A 211 -22.32 31.63 -15.00
CA LYS A 211 -22.36 30.33 -14.34
C LYS A 211 -20.97 29.92 -13.85
N PRO A 212 -20.85 29.31 -12.64
CA PRO A 212 -19.58 28.82 -12.13
C PRO A 212 -18.95 27.77 -13.08
N LYS A 213 -17.66 27.88 -13.32
CA LYS A 213 -16.90 26.87 -14.13
C LYS A 213 -16.71 25.55 -13.39
N TYR A 214 -16.66 25.59 -12.08
CA TYR A 214 -16.34 24.44 -11.24
C TYR A 214 -17.41 24.28 -10.15
N GLN A 215 -17.77 23.02 -9.89
CA GLN A 215 -18.70 22.68 -8.81
C GLN A 215 -17.94 22.63 -7.48
N GLN A 216 -18.54 23.17 -6.43
CA GLN A 216 -18.07 23.12 -5.04
C GLN A 216 -16.60 23.53 -4.87
N PRO A 217 -16.16 24.68 -5.42
CA PRO A 217 -14.78 25.14 -5.31
C PRO A 217 -14.38 25.42 -3.84
N ALA A 218 -15.33 25.83 -3.01
CA ALA A 218 -15.12 26.07 -1.58
C ALA A 218 -14.61 24.83 -0.81
N ALA A 219 -14.81 23.60 -1.34
CA ALA A 219 -14.27 22.39 -0.76
C ALA A 219 -12.72 22.37 -0.72
N TYR A 220 -12.07 22.94 -1.72
CA TYR A 220 -10.60 23.08 -1.73
C TYR A 220 -10.12 24.15 -0.76
N ILE A 221 -10.89 25.22 -0.58
CA ILE A 221 -10.59 26.24 0.44
C ILE A 221 -10.72 25.68 1.84
N LEU A 222 -11.72 24.83 2.07
CA LEU A 222 -11.87 24.13 3.33
C LEU A 222 -10.66 23.21 3.60
N MET A 223 -10.16 22.48 2.58
CA MET A 223 -8.92 21.67 2.73
C MET A 223 -7.70 22.53 3.05
N LEU A 224 -7.55 23.69 2.41
CA LEU A 224 -6.45 24.62 2.65
C LEU A 224 -6.44 25.19 4.09
N ASN A 225 -7.60 25.25 4.73
CA ASN A 225 -7.78 25.87 6.05
C ASN A 225 -8.00 24.86 7.19
N THR A 226 -8.11 23.58 6.88
CA THR A 226 -8.34 22.51 7.88
C THR A 226 -7.34 21.36 7.80
N GLY A 227 -6.60 21.27 6.69
CA GLY A 227 -5.67 20.17 6.44
C GLY A 227 -6.33 18.79 6.36
N LEU A 228 -7.61 18.70 6.10
CA LEU A 228 -8.33 17.43 5.93
C LEU A 228 -7.72 16.60 4.79
N ARG A 229 -7.69 15.27 4.98
CA ARG A 229 -7.44 14.35 3.86
C ARG A 229 -8.63 14.37 2.90
N THR A 230 -8.39 14.16 1.61
CA THR A 230 -9.48 14.14 0.61
C THR A 230 -10.64 13.24 1.01
N GLY A 231 -10.34 12.03 1.48
CA GLY A 231 -11.39 11.09 1.88
C GLY A 231 -12.11 11.51 3.16
N GLU A 232 -11.46 12.21 4.08
CA GLU A 232 -12.08 12.79 5.28
C GLU A 232 -13.05 13.91 4.88
N LEU A 233 -12.62 14.84 4.02
CA LEU A 233 -13.48 15.91 3.49
C LEU A 233 -14.73 15.36 2.78
N LEU A 234 -14.52 14.38 1.87
CA LEU A 234 -15.63 13.77 1.13
C LEU A 234 -16.54 12.91 2.00
N GLY A 235 -16.05 12.49 3.18
CA GLY A 235 -16.83 11.77 4.17
C GLY A 235 -17.57 12.65 5.17
N LEU A 236 -17.27 13.96 5.21
CA LEU A 236 -17.83 14.89 6.19
C LEU A 236 -19.32 15.12 5.92
N LEU A 237 -20.17 14.90 6.92
CA LEU A 237 -21.60 15.16 6.86
C LEU A 237 -21.89 16.60 7.31
N ASN A 238 -23.03 17.14 6.89
CA ASN A 238 -23.48 18.44 7.36
C ASN A 238 -23.66 18.49 8.89
N SER A 239 -24.09 17.38 9.50
CA SER A 239 -24.24 17.25 10.97
C SER A 239 -22.92 17.22 11.73
N ASP A 240 -21.79 16.95 11.06
CA ASP A 240 -20.47 16.92 11.71
C ASP A 240 -19.88 18.31 11.94
N ILE A 241 -20.57 19.37 11.51
CA ILE A 241 -20.04 20.72 11.51
C ILE A 241 -20.86 21.61 12.43
N ASP A 242 -20.22 22.07 13.49
CA ASP A 242 -20.73 23.03 14.45
C ASP A 242 -20.12 24.40 14.15
N LEU A 243 -20.93 25.27 13.50
CA LEU A 243 -20.50 26.64 13.20
C LEU A 243 -20.62 27.60 14.39
N GLU A 244 -21.40 27.24 15.40
CA GLU A 244 -21.55 28.03 16.63
C GLU A 244 -20.28 27.90 17.48
N HIS A 245 -19.80 26.66 17.70
CA HIS A 245 -18.59 26.38 18.44
C HIS A 245 -17.33 26.30 17.56
N LYS A 246 -17.47 26.54 16.25
CA LYS A 246 -16.37 26.64 15.27
C LYS A 246 -15.47 25.42 15.17
N TYR A 247 -16.05 24.22 15.05
CA TYR A 247 -15.32 23.00 14.78
C TYR A 247 -16.06 22.05 13.84
N LEU A 248 -15.33 21.09 13.28
CA LEU A 248 -15.87 19.93 12.60
C LEU A 248 -15.31 18.63 13.20
N GLU A 249 -16.11 17.57 13.15
CA GLU A 249 -15.71 16.24 13.61
C GLU A 249 -15.36 15.32 12.45
N VAL A 250 -14.14 14.78 12.49
CA VAL A 250 -13.69 13.76 11.51
C VAL A 250 -13.90 12.39 12.14
N HIS A 251 -14.79 11.57 11.60
CA HIS A 251 -15.05 10.21 12.09
C HIS A 251 -15.12 9.16 10.99
N GLN A 252 -15.22 9.57 9.73
CA GLN A 252 -15.32 8.67 8.60
C GLN A 252 -14.47 9.15 7.41
N ASN A 253 -14.34 8.27 6.43
CA ASN A 253 -13.48 8.47 5.27
C ASN A 253 -14.12 7.80 4.04
N VAL A 254 -14.21 8.53 2.97
CA VAL A 254 -14.68 8.04 1.66
C VAL A 254 -13.49 7.52 0.86
N LYS A 255 -13.62 6.29 0.37
CA LYS A 255 -12.66 5.62 -0.50
C LYS A 255 -13.36 5.13 -1.76
N GLU A 256 -12.61 4.95 -2.82
CA GLU A 256 -13.07 4.32 -4.05
C GLU A 256 -12.38 2.96 -4.18
N VAL A 257 -13.18 1.90 -4.28
CA VAL A 257 -12.74 0.50 -4.36
C VAL A 257 -13.25 -0.15 -5.63
N CYS A 258 -12.62 -1.21 -6.07
CA CYS A 258 -13.10 -2.01 -7.19
C CYS A 258 -14.44 -2.65 -6.84
N ARG A 259 -15.38 -2.70 -7.79
CA ARG A 259 -16.63 -3.46 -7.63
C ARG A 259 -16.31 -4.96 -7.64
N ARG A 260 -17.07 -5.73 -6.84
CA ARG A 260 -16.88 -7.18 -6.76
C ARG A 260 -18.21 -7.88 -6.53
N ASP A 261 -18.28 -9.12 -7.04
CA ASP A 261 -19.23 -10.11 -6.64
C ASP A 261 -18.48 -11.17 -5.81
N GLY A 262 -18.73 -11.23 -4.50
CA GLY A 262 -17.87 -11.96 -3.59
C GLY A 262 -16.41 -11.47 -3.63
N THR A 263 -15.50 -12.33 -4.05
CA THR A 263 -14.06 -12.02 -4.28
C THR A 263 -13.77 -11.58 -5.71
N ASP A 264 -14.64 -11.89 -6.65
CA ASP A 264 -14.40 -11.70 -8.08
C ASP A 264 -14.54 -10.24 -8.49
N TYR A 265 -13.60 -9.78 -9.31
CA TYR A 265 -13.64 -8.43 -9.86
C TYR A 265 -14.81 -8.26 -10.84
N VAL A 266 -15.59 -7.22 -10.62
CA VAL A 266 -16.62 -6.76 -11.57
C VAL A 266 -16.22 -5.41 -12.14
N PRO A 267 -16.31 -5.18 -13.45
CA PRO A 267 -15.92 -3.90 -14.04
C PRO A 267 -16.59 -2.71 -13.37
N GLY A 268 -15.76 -1.71 -13.01
CA GLY A 268 -16.17 -0.48 -12.37
C GLY A 268 -15.65 -0.30 -10.96
N ARG A 269 -15.99 0.85 -10.39
CA ARG A 269 -15.61 1.23 -9.02
C ARG A 269 -16.81 1.74 -8.26
N GLU A 270 -16.80 1.50 -6.95
CA GLU A 270 -17.84 1.97 -6.03
C GLU A 270 -17.24 2.84 -4.92
N VAL A 271 -18.07 3.70 -4.38
CA VAL A 271 -17.71 4.51 -3.21
C VAL A 271 -17.98 3.70 -1.95
N LYS A 272 -16.98 3.56 -1.11
CA LYS A 272 -17.10 2.92 0.20
C LYS A 272 -16.81 3.93 1.30
N VAL A 273 -17.77 4.09 2.20
CA VAL A 273 -17.61 4.85 3.43
C VAL A 273 -17.07 3.91 4.50
N GLY A 274 -15.99 4.29 5.14
CA GLY A 274 -15.39 3.52 6.22
C GLY A 274 -15.09 4.38 7.42
N LYS A 275 -15.03 3.78 8.60
CA LYS A 275 -14.49 4.45 9.79
C LYS A 275 -13.02 4.81 9.56
N THR A 276 -12.56 5.86 10.21
CA THR A 276 -11.12 6.20 10.22
C THR A 276 -10.30 5.05 10.81
N LYS A 277 -9.11 4.78 10.21
CA LYS A 277 -8.29 3.59 10.51
C LYS A 277 -7.81 3.47 11.96
N THR A 278 -7.67 4.58 12.67
CA THR A 278 -7.12 4.62 14.04
C THR A 278 -7.99 5.49 14.94
N ALA A 279 -7.95 5.24 16.23
CA ALA A 279 -8.63 6.07 17.23
C ALA A 279 -8.17 7.54 17.15
N THR A 280 -6.89 7.77 16.85
CA THR A 280 -6.30 9.11 16.66
C THR A 280 -6.80 9.84 15.41
N SER A 281 -7.44 9.14 14.47
CA SER A 281 -8.03 9.76 13.28
C SER A 281 -9.41 10.36 13.55
N LYS A 282 -10.11 9.94 14.64
CA LYS A 282 -11.32 10.60 15.12
C LYS A 282 -10.88 11.83 15.91
N ARG A 283 -11.20 13.01 15.39
CA ARG A 283 -10.75 14.27 15.97
C ARG A 283 -11.69 15.42 15.66
N ARG A 284 -11.65 16.44 16.48
CA ARG A 284 -12.22 17.75 16.20
C ARG A 284 -11.18 18.64 15.54
N VAL A 285 -11.57 19.33 14.49
CA VAL A 285 -10.73 20.28 13.77
C VAL A 285 -11.37 21.66 13.92
N PRO A 286 -10.67 22.64 14.51
CA PRO A 286 -11.19 23.99 14.64
C PRO A 286 -11.33 24.67 13.27
N LEU A 287 -12.33 25.53 13.13
CA LEU A 287 -12.60 26.30 11.95
C LEU A 287 -12.12 27.75 12.13
N ASN A 288 -11.29 28.23 11.24
CA ASN A 288 -11.02 29.66 11.07
C ASN A 288 -12.09 30.32 10.19
N GLY A 289 -12.10 31.64 10.11
CA GLY A 289 -13.11 32.39 9.35
C GLY A 289 -13.22 31.98 7.88
N ALA A 290 -12.10 31.64 7.22
CA ALA A 290 -12.11 31.18 5.83
C ALA A 290 -12.72 29.77 5.69
N ALA A 291 -12.49 28.88 6.68
CA ALA A 291 -13.12 27.56 6.71
C ALA A 291 -14.62 27.64 6.99
N GLU A 292 -15.05 28.54 7.92
CA GLU A 292 -16.47 28.79 8.18
C GLU A 292 -17.18 29.30 6.91
N GLN A 293 -16.56 30.26 6.21
CA GLN A 293 -17.11 30.81 4.97
C GLN A 293 -17.23 29.72 3.90
N ALA A 294 -16.20 28.87 3.74
CA ALA A 294 -16.23 27.76 2.80
C ALA A 294 -17.36 26.74 3.10
N VAL A 295 -17.62 26.47 4.37
CA VAL A 295 -18.75 25.61 4.77
C VAL A 295 -20.09 26.26 4.40
N ARG A 296 -20.25 27.56 4.66
CA ARG A 296 -21.49 28.31 4.29
C ARG A 296 -21.73 28.30 2.78
N GLU A 297 -20.70 28.53 1.98
CA GLU A 297 -20.76 28.48 0.52
C GLU A 297 -21.13 27.09 0.00
N LEU A 298 -20.56 26.00 0.58
CA LEU A 298 -20.89 24.62 0.22
C LEU A 298 -22.36 24.31 0.50
N ARG A 299 -22.86 24.69 1.69
CA ARG A 299 -24.27 24.54 2.06
C ARG A 299 -25.20 25.39 1.17
N GLN A 300 -24.78 26.60 0.80
CA GLN A 300 -25.54 27.46 -0.09
C GLN A 300 -25.60 26.91 -1.52
N GLU A 301 -24.53 26.28 -2.00
CA GLU A 301 -24.51 25.63 -3.32
C GLU A 301 -25.38 24.35 -3.33
N ARG A 302 -25.30 23.52 -2.27
CA ARG A 302 -26.07 22.27 -2.14
C ARG A 302 -26.28 21.93 -0.67
N ASP A 303 -27.54 21.84 -0.27
CA ASP A 303 -27.93 21.34 1.04
C ASP A 303 -29.00 20.24 0.89
N PHE A 304 -28.60 19.02 1.17
CA PHE A 304 -29.49 17.86 1.18
C PHE A 304 -29.82 17.39 2.62
N GLY A 305 -29.64 18.28 3.60
CA GLY A 305 -29.95 18.03 5.00
C GLY A 305 -28.77 17.48 5.82
N PRO A 306 -28.99 17.27 7.14
CA PRO A 306 -27.90 17.06 8.11
C PRO A 306 -27.13 15.76 7.88
N THR A 307 -27.76 14.71 7.38
CA THR A 307 -27.12 13.41 7.17
C THR A 307 -26.47 13.26 5.79
N ALA A 308 -26.60 14.27 4.93
CA ALA A 308 -25.95 14.30 3.63
C ALA A 308 -24.49 14.75 3.73
N PRO A 309 -23.62 14.29 2.82
CA PRO A 309 -22.25 14.79 2.72
C PRO A 309 -22.22 16.28 2.42
N LEU A 310 -21.35 17.03 3.12
CA LEU A 310 -21.11 18.45 2.84
C LEU A 310 -20.67 18.67 1.39
N VAL A 311 -19.81 17.79 0.87
CA VAL A 311 -19.36 17.77 -0.54
C VAL A 311 -20.10 16.66 -1.26
N SER A 312 -21.37 16.93 -1.60
CA SER A 312 -22.26 15.95 -2.22
C SER A 312 -22.18 15.95 -3.75
N ASP A 313 -22.62 14.85 -4.36
CA ASP A 313 -22.95 14.79 -5.77
C ASP A 313 -24.29 15.47 -6.08
N GLU A 314 -24.72 15.45 -7.33
CA GLU A 314 -25.97 16.10 -7.76
C GLU A 314 -27.26 15.44 -7.19
N LYS A 315 -27.13 14.25 -6.62
CA LYS A 315 -28.22 13.48 -6.03
C LYS A 315 -28.19 13.45 -4.50
N GLY A 316 -27.27 14.22 -3.88
CA GLY A 316 -27.07 14.21 -2.42
C GLY A 316 -26.23 13.04 -1.90
N GLY A 317 -25.62 12.25 -2.78
CA GLY A 317 -24.73 11.16 -2.43
C GLY A 317 -23.27 11.62 -2.26
N TYR A 318 -22.40 10.68 -1.89
CA TYR A 318 -20.97 10.97 -1.75
C TYR A 318 -20.30 11.26 -3.09
N THR A 319 -19.62 12.39 -3.19
CA THR A 319 -18.79 12.71 -4.35
C THR A 319 -17.65 11.69 -4.50
N ARG A 320 -17.49 11.14 -5.72
CA ARG A 320 -16.43 10.17 -6.02
C ARG A 320 -15.06 10.85 -5.95
N PRO A 321 -14.08 10.27 -5.21
CA PRO A 321 -12.73 10.83 -5.10
C PRO A 321 -12.04 11.10 -6.43
N VAL A 322 -12.26 10.26 -7.44
CA VAL A 322 -11.70 10.47 -8.78
C VAL A 322 -12.27 11.72 -9.45
N ASN A 323 -13.58 12.00 -9.30
CA ASN A 323 -14.21 13.19 -9.90
C ASN A 323 -13.76 14.47 -9.21
N PHE A 324 -13.65 14.43 -7.87
CA PHE A 324 -13.12 15.53 -7.09
C PHE A 324 -11.68 15.89 -7.49
N ARG A 325 -10.82 14.86 -7.63
CA ARG A 325 -9.43 15.04 -8.09
C ARG A 325 -9.34 15.55 -9.54
N LYS A 326 -10.19 15.06 -10.44
CA LYS A 326 -10.22 15.57 -11.83
C LYS A 326 -10.57 17.05 -11.90
N ARG A 327 -11.55 17.51 -11.11
CA ARG A 327 -11.90 18.95 -11.01
C ARG A 327 -10.72 19.77 -10.51
N TYR A 328 -10.07 19.34 -9.45
CA TYR A 328 -8.87 19.98 -8.91
C TYR A 328 -7.76 20.16 -9.97
N TYR A 329 -7.44 19.10 -10.71
CA TYR A 329 -6.41 19.19 -11.77
C TYR A 329 -6.83 20.11 -12.93
N ARG A 330 -8.10 20.20 -13.22
CA ARG A 330 -8.62 21.17 -14.22
C ARG A 330 -8.41 22.60 -13.76
N ILE A 331 -8.65 22.90 -12.49
CA ILE A 331 -8.38 24.22 -11.89
C ILE A 331 -6.89 24.54 -11.96
N LEU A 332 -6.01 23.64 -11.52
CA LEU A 332 -4.56 23.86 -11.58
C LEU A 332 -4.09 24.16 -13.01
N LYS A 333 -4.53 23.37 -13.98
CA LYS A 333 -4.17 23.55 -15.39
C LYS A 333 -4.64 24.90 -15.92
N ALA A 334 -5.87 25.31 -15.62
CA ALA A 334 -6.43 26.58 -16.08
C ALA A 334 -5.77 27.80 -15.39
N ALA A 335 -5.34 27.65 -14.14
CA ALA A 335 -4.59 28.64 -13.39
C ALA A 335 -3.10 28.74 -13.81
N GLY A 336 -2.62 27.88 -14.73
CA GLY A 336 -1.22 27.83 -15.14
C GLY A 336 -0.28 27.35 -14.01
N ILE A 337 -0.78 26.53 -13.10
CA ILE A 337 -0.02 25.98 -11.97
C ILE A 337 0.44 24.57 -12.32
N GLU A 338 1.72 24.25 -12.04
CA GLU A 338 2.24 22.91 -12.20
C GLU A 338 1.40 21.88 -11.41
N GLN A 339 1.23 20.70 -11.97
CA GLN A 339 0.38 19.67 -11.38
C GLN A 339 0.92 19.20 -10.02
N LYS A 340 0.22 19.55 -8.97
CA LYS A 340 0.45 19.11 -7.58
C LYS A 340 -0.69 18.19 -7.15
N GLY A 341 -0.38 17.13 -6.36
CA GLY A 341 -1.41 16.25 -5.84
C GLY A 341 -2.37 16.96 -4.87
N LEU A 342 -3.62 16.48 -4.72
CA LEU A 342 -4.56 17.02 -3.72
C LEU A 342 -3.99 17.11 -2.30
N HIS A 343 -3.07 16.20 -1.96
CA HIS A 343 -2.41 16.19 -0.65
C HIS A 343 -1.52 17.43 -0.43
N SER A 344 -1.10 18.13 -1.51
CA SER A 344 -0.33 19.36 -1.42
C SER A 344 -1.10 20.51 -0.76
N LEU A 345 -2.45 20.51 -0.80
CA LEU A 345 -3.26 21.47 -0.06
C LEU A 345 -3.07 21.29 1.46
N ARG A 346 -3.09 20.03 1.91
CA ARG A 346 -2.83 19.69 3.32
C ARG A 346 -1.37 19.95 3.71
N HIS A 347 -0.43 19.69 2.81
CA HIS A 347 0.99 20.01 3.03
C HIS A 347 1.20 21.53 3.16
N HIS A 348 0.54 22.32 2.31
CA HIS A 348 0.58 23.77 2.43
C HIS A 348 0.09 24.23 3.80
N PHE A 349 -1.09 23.74 4.22
CA PHE A 349 -1.65 24.08 5.54
C PHE A 349 -0.69 23.71 6.69
N ALA A 350 -0.13 22.52 6.68
CA ALA A 350 0.83 22.08 7.70
C ALA A 350 2.10 22.94 7.72
N THR A 351 2.61 23.31 6.55
CA THR A 351 3.79 24.16 6.41
C THR A 351 3.52 25.55 6.97
N GLN A 352 2.33 26.12 6.69
CA GLN A 352 1.94 27.43 7.23
C GLN A 352 1.86 27.40 8.76
N LEU A 353 1.30 26.35 9.35
CA LEU A 353 1.24 26.21 10.81
C LEU A 353 2.61 26.11 11.48
N ILE A 354 3.58 25.45 10.84
CA ILE A 354 4.94 25.29 11.37
C ILE A 354 5.78 26.56 11.15
N ASN A 355 5.69 27.15 9.97
CA ASN A 355 6.42 28.39 9.66
C ASN A 355 5.86 29.61 10.41
N GLY A 356 4.60 29.51 10.81
CA GLY A 356 3.88 30.55 11.51
C GLY A 356 3.35 31.65 10.58
N VAL A 357 2.43 32.41 11.13
CA VAL A 357 1.81 33.55 10.46
C VAL A 357 2.14 34.80 11.26
N LYS A 358 2.65 35.84 10.56
CA LYS A 358 2.93 37.13 11.18
C LYS A 358 1.61 37.78 11.62
N GLN A 359 1.54 38.11 12.91
CA GLN A 359 0.42 38.77 13.49
C GLN A 359 0.48 40.29 13.26
N PRO A 360 -0.63 41.07 13.43
CA PRO A 360 -0.64 42.52 13.29
C PRO A 360 0.34 43.23 14.24
N ASP A 361 0.65 42.65 15.40
CA ASP A 361 1.61 43.16 16.38
C ASP A 361 3.09 42.83 16.03
N GLY A 362 3.31 42.17 14.89
CA GLY A 362 4.65 41.77 14.42
C GLY A 362 5.13 40.43 14.94
N THR A 363 4.42 39.80 15.88
CA THR A 363 4.78 38.46 16.41
C THR A 363 4.50 37.37 15.36
N ILE A 364 5.19 36.22 15.47
CA ILE A 364 4.95 35.07 14.61
C ILE A 364 4.24 33.98 15.44
N LEU A 365 3.00 33.70 15.10
CA LEU A 365 2.26 32.59 15.68
C LEU A 365 2.57 31.30 14.91
N ALA A 366 3.35 30.42 15.50
CA ALA A 366 3.74 29.12 14.93
C ALA A 366 3.38 27.99 15.89
N LEU A 367 3.07 26.83 15.36
CA LEU A 367 2.82 25.60 16.14
C LEU A 367 4.03 24.68 16.08
N SER A 368 4.28 23.97 17.21
CA SER A 368 5.29 22.93 17.22
C SER A 368 4.90 21.76 16.28
N PRO A 369 5.85 21.00 15.76
CA PRO A 369 5.57 19.84 14.91
C PRO A 369 4.61 18.84 15.55
N ARG A 370 4.67 18.69 16.88
CA ARG A 370 3.77 17.81 17.62
C ARG A 370 2.33 18.33 17.60
N GLN A 371 2.13 19.61 17.86
CA GLN A 371 0.80 20.23 17.80
C GLN A 371 0.20 20.14 16.39
N VAL A 372 1.03 20.33 15.34
CA VAL A 372 0.59 20.14 13.96
C VAL A 372 0.26 18.67 13.66
N ALA A 373 1.04 17.73 14.20
CA ALA A 373 0.75 16.29 14.05
C ALA A 373 -0.60 15.92 14.69
N ASP A 374 -0.87 16.43 15.90
CA ASP A 374 -2.14 16.21 16.62
C ASP A 374 -3.31 16.84 15.83
N PHE A 375 -3.16 18.06 15.35
CA PHE A 375 -4.15 18.75 14.51
C PHE A 375 -4.49 17.96 13.24
N LEU A 376 -3.46 17.45 12.58
CA LEU A 376 -3.60 16.67 11.35
C LEU A 376 -4.07 15.22 11.59
N GLY A 377 -4.01 14.70 12.82
CA GLY A 377 -4.28 13.31 13.13
C GLY A 377 -3.21 12.38 12.55
N HIS A 378 -1.94 12.73 12.73
CA HIS A 378 -0.81 11.84 12.47
C HIS A 378 -0.58 10.94 13.68
N SER A 379 -0.31 9.65 13.43
CA SER A 379 -0.04 8.70 14.53
C SER A 379 1.29 8.98 15.25
N THR A 380 2.22 9.68 14.59
CA THR A 380 3.51 10.09 15.15
C THR A 380 3.92 11.47 14.66
N SER A 381 4.63 12.24 15.50
CA SER A 381 5.23 13.53 15.10
C SER A 381 6.34 13.37 14.05
N GLN A 382 7.00 12.20 14.01
CA GLN A 382 8.06 11.90 13.04
C GLN A 382 7.66 12.18 11.59
N ILE A 383 6.40 11.88 11.22
CA ILE A 383 5.88 12.18 9.87
C ILE A 383 5.89 13.69 9.65
N THR A 384 5.44 14.47 10.62
CA THR A 384 5.39 15.93 10.54
C THR A 384 6.79 16.53 10.50
N GLU A 385 7.70 16.05 11.35
CA GLU A 385 9.09 16.48 11.41
C GLU A 385 9.83 16.16 10.09
N MET A 386 9.68 14.96 9.57
CA MET A 386 10.35 14.52 8.35
C MET A 386 9.93 15.33 7.11
N TYR A 387 8.64 15.70 7.03
CA TYR A 387 8.09 16.38 5.85
C TYR A 387 8.13 17.91 5.94
N TYR A 388 8.03 18.50 7.13
CA TYR A 388 7.79 19.93 7.28
C TYR A 388 8.90 20.68 8.01
N VAL A 389 9.69 20.01 8.84
CA VAL A 389 10.83 20.65 9.51
C VAL A 389 12.03 20.58 8.56
N LYS A 390 12.26 21.67 7.82
CA LYS A 390 13.53 21.83 7.11
C LYS A 390 14.63 21.92 8.15
N LYS A 391 15.78 21.26 7.90
CA LYS A 391 17.03 21.50 8.62
C LYS A 391 17.58 22.89 8.23
N ASP A 392 16.91 23.90 8.70
CA ASP A 392 17.36 25.27 8.52
C ASP A 392 18.23 25.66 9.74
N THR A 393 19.50 25.43 9.58
CA THR A 393 20.51 25.77 10.61
C THR A 393 20.63 27.29 10.80
N THR A 394 20.16 28.11 9.85
CA THR A 394 20.15 29.58 10.02
C THR A 394 19.19 30.02 11.12
N ARG A 395 18.14 29.24 11.41
CA ARG A 395 17.24 29.47 12.56
C ARG A 395 17.90 29.22 13.93
N LEU A 396 19.03 28.54 13.93
CA LEU A 396 19.81 28.29 15.15
C LEU A 396 20.87 29.35 15.39
N GLN A 397 21.13 30.24 14.41
CA GLN A 397 22.01 31.39 14.59
C GLN A 397 21.40 32.34 15.60
N GLY A 398 22.20 32.71 16.60
CA GLY A 398 21.76 33.59 17.70
C GLY A 398 21.07 32.90 18.87
N ILE A 399 20.56 31.66 18.71
CA ILE A 399 19.95 30.94 19.84
C ILE A 399 21.02 30.53 20.86
N THR A 400 22.23 30.17 20.38
CA THR A 400 23.37 29.77 21.23
C THR A 400 24.00 30.93 21.94
N ASP A 401 23.79 32.17 21.51
CA ASP A 401 24.37 33.37 22.13
C ASP A 401 23.85 33.64 23.56
N GLY A 402 22.67 33.08 23.87
CA GLY A 402 22.10 33.10 25.21
C GLY A 402 22.55 31.99 26.18
N PHE A 403 23.30 30.99 25.66
CA PHE A 403 23.80 29.87 26.45
C PHE A 403 25.31 30.03 26.68
N ASN A 404 25.65 30.83 27.69
CA ASN A 404 27.04 30.91 28.23
C ASN A 404 27.13 29.91 29.37
N PHE A 405 27.86 28.80 29.17
CA PHE A 405 28.15 27.79 30.21
C PHE A 405 29.42 28.18 30.95
#